data_0d8198dcfa0ea9b4c86ba7ddd5a967cf
#
_entry.id   0d8198dcfa0ea9b4c86ba7ddd5a967cf
#
_cell.length_a   1.000
_cell.length_b   1.000
_cell.length_c   1.000
_cell.angle_alpha   90.00
_cell.angle_beta   90.00
_cell.angle_gamma   90.00
#
_symmetry.space_group_name_H-M   'P 1'
#
loop_
_entity.id
_entity.type
_entity.pdbx_description
1 polymer ?
#
loop_
_entity_poly.entity_id
_entity_poly.type
_entity_poly.pdbx_seq_one_letter_code
_entity_poly.pdbx_strand_id
1 'polypeptide(L)'
;MKHLNKENQLARAKEIFNLAKRSAYYAEKYKEIANPATADDWNKVPMLSRNDLYLNTYPATQSMFTGALKSAFVSSTGGSTGVARTVVLSNDEWNDFCDKQAQAFALLGVNEEDVVANLFIAGHMWPSFLGVHEMVKRVNAVHLPISSNIAPDEIYRLCKLYRPTVMVSLPTMFVFLADLAKKDNYVFEGLRLIAYAGEQLSREAEAHVRKYLGVKEIKALAYSSADCGIMGYQCPHCGFGEYHLPSDFQLMEIVNPDTLAPIADGQVGEIVITNLRREFQPIIRYRIGDMASFSTTRCACGDPNPVFRLAGRAGEDFKLGGAYISIGVFEQAVNEHSDELSMNFQLTLEDIGNQMNVTVDIECDDIDSHPTVAQAVRARLEELIPELKVGQELKFFKEFSVNLLPLGHLPRNPITGKIKKIVDKRVL
;
A
#
# COMPACT_ATOMS: atom_id res chain seq x y z
N MET A 1 2.29 12.06 18.54
CA MET A 1 2.04 12.73 17.23
C MET A 1 1.43 14.10 17.46
N LYS A 2 1.81 15.10 16.65
CA LYS A 2 1.21 16.44 16.71
C LYS A 2 -0.18 16.37 16.08
N HIS A 3 -1.14 17.14 16.60
CA HIS A 3 -2.50 17.24 16.08
C HIS A 3 -2.77 18.66 15.59
N LEU A 4 -3.39 18.78 14.42
CA LEU A 4 -4.02 19.98 13.92
C LEU A 4 -5.51 19.75 13.76
N ASN A 5 -6.34 20.67 14.25
CA ASN A 5 -7.77 20.63 13.94
C ASN A 5 -8.02 20.97 12.46
N LYS A 6 -9.24 20.71 11.99
CA LYS A 6 -9.61 20.87 10.58
C LYS A 6 -9.39 22.31 10.05
N GLU A 7 -9.62 23.31 10.89
CA GLU A 7 -9.42 24.73 10.56
C GLU A 7 -7.93 25.03 10.32
N ASN A 8 -7.05 24.59 11.22
CA ASN A 8 -5.61 24.77 11.09
C ASN A 8 -5.01 23.98 9.93
N GLN A 9 -5.53 22.78 9.65
CA GLN A 9 -5.15 22.01 8.45
C GLN A 9 -5.51 22.79 7.18
N LEU A 10 -6.74 23.32 7.10
CA LEU A 10 -7.21 24.12 5.97
C LEU A 10 -6.39 25.41 5.82
N ALA A 11 -6.08 26.11 6.91
CA ALA A 11 -5.23 27.29 6.88
C ALA A 11 -3.85 26.96 6.27
N ARG A 12 -3.22 25.87 6.72
CA ARG A 12 -1.93 25.42 6.18
C ARG A 12 -2.06 24.99 4.71
N ALA A 13 -3.10 24.29 4.33
CA ALA A 13 -3.34 23.91 2.94
C ALA A 13 -3.47 25.12 2.00
N LYS A 14 -4.09 26.21 2.46
CA LYS A 14 -4.17 27.48 1.73
C LYS A 14 -2.80 28.15 1.56
N GLU A 15 -1.92 28.04 2.58
CA GLU A 15 -0.53 28.53 2.45
C GLU A 15 0.22 27.72 1.37
N ILE A 16 0.11 26.38 1.39
CA ILE A 16 0.70 25.51 0.36
C ILE A 16 0.14 25.82 -1.02
N PHE A 17 -1.17 26.06 -1.14
CA PHE A 17 -1.81 26.46 -2.41
C PHE A 17 -1.21 27.77 -2.96
N ASN A 18 -1.05 28.79 -2.12
CA ASN A 18 -0.44 30.05 -2.53
C ASN A 18 1.04 29.91 -2.91
N LEU A 19 1.75 29.09 -2.16
CA LEU A 19 3.17 28.79 -2.45
C LEU A 19 3.31 28.02 -3.77
N ALA A 20 2.42 27.07 -4.04
CA ALA A 20 2.43 26.25 -5.25
C ALA A 20 2.34 27.10 -6.53
N LYS A 21 1.62 28.22 -6.50
CA LYS A 21 1.53 29.17 -7.64
C LYS A 21 2.87 29.77 -8.06
N ARG A 22 3.97 29.57 -7.30
CA ARG A 22 5.32 29.92 -7.73
C ARG A 22 5.88 28.97 -8.79
N SER A 23 5.29 27.78 -8.92
CA SER A 23 5.66 26.82 -9.96
C SER A 23 4.87 27.06 -11.25
N ALA A 24 5.48 26.80 -12.40
CA ALA A 24 4.85 27.04 -13.70
C ALA A 24 3.57 26.21 -13.88
N TYR A 25 3.59 24.95 -13.43
CA TYR A 25 2.43 24.07 -13.52
C TYR A 25 1.21 24.61 -12.73
N TYR A 26 1.40 24.96 -11.45
CA TYR A 26 0.29 25.41 -10.62
C TYR A 26 -0.12 26.84 -10.95
N ALA A 27 0.79 27.70 -11.40
CA ALA A 27 0.44 29.01 -11.89
C ALA A 27 -0.57 28.93 -13.04
N GLU A 28 -0.36 28.00 -13.98
CA GLU A 28 -1.29 27.81 -15.10
C GLU A 28 -2.57 27.07 -14.65
N LYS A 29 -2.44 25.96 -13.89
CA LYS A 29 -3.60 25.16 -13.44
C LYS A 29 -4.58 25.98 -12.60
N TYR A 30 -4.08 26.91 -11.80
CA TYR A 30 -4.89 27.71 -10.85
C TYR A 30 -5.02 29.19 -11.24
N LYS A 31 -4.73 29.55 -12.50
CA LYS A 31 -4.75 30.95 -12.94
C LYS A 31 -6.08 31.65 -12.73
N GLU A 32 -7.19 30.91 -12.89
CA GLU A 32 -8.56 31.43 -12.74
C GLU A 32 -9.15 31.11 -11.34
N ILE A 33 -8.39 30.45 -10.49
CA ILE A 33 -8.85 30.07 -9.15
C ILE A 33 -8.43 31.16 -8.16
N ALA A 34 -9.42 31.80 -7.56
CA ALA A 34 -9.20 32.73 -6.45
C ALA A 34 -8.57 31.97 -5.26
N ASN A 35 -7.84 32.71 -4.41
CA ASN A 35 -7.32 32.12 -3.19
C ASN A 35 -8.47 31.66 -2.30
N PRO A 36 -8.58 30.35 -1.95
CA PRO A 36 -9.72 29.83 -1.23
C PRO A 36 -9.81 30.46 0.18
N ALA A 37 -10.89 31.15 0.46
CA ALA A 37 -11.13 31.80 1.76
C ALA A 37 -11.84 30.86 2.73
N THR A 38 -12.77 30.06 2.24
CA THR A 38 -13.62 29.15 3.00
C THR A 38 -13.32 27.67 2.68
N ALA A 39 -13.96 26.75 3.39
CA ALA A 39 -13.94 25.33 3.03
C ALA A 39 -14.66 25.05 1.70
N ASP A 40 -15.73 25.79 1.42
CA ASP A 40 -16.47 25.66 0.15
C ASP A 40 -15.65 26.13 -1.04
N ASP A 41 -14.82 27.17 -0.86
CA ASP A 41 -13.88 27.58 -1.90
C ASP A 41 -12.76 26.56 -2.09
N TRP A 42 -12.29 25.94 -0.98
CA TRP A 42 -11.32 24.85 -1.05
C TRP A 42 -11.85 23.68 -1.87
N ASN A 43 -13.10 23.30 -1.68
CA ASN A 43 -13.73 22.20 -2.41
C ASN A 43 -13.79 22.45 -3.94
N LYS A 44 -13.69 23.72 -4.39
CA LYS A 44 -13.65 24.08 -5.81
C LYS A 44 -12.23 24.04 -6.42
N VAL A 45 -11.19 23.95 -5.60
CA VAL A 45 -9.80 23.83 -6.11
C VAL A 45 -9.67 22.54 -6.93
N PRO A 46 -9.23 22.60 -8.20
CA PRO A 46 -9.09 21.43 -9.06
C PRO A 46 -8.17 20.38 -8.47
N MET A 47 -8.62 19.13 -8.51
CA MET A 47 -7.84 18.00 -8.01
C MET A 47 -6.69 17.65 -8.96
N LEU A 48 -5.62 17.07 -8.39
CA LEU A 48 -4.55 16.43 -9.13
C LEU A 48 -4.93 15.00 -9.47
N SER A 49 -4.59 14.58 -10.68
CA SER A 49 -4.65 13.20 -11.12
C SER A 49 -3.24 12.56 -11.10
N ARG A 50 -3.20 11.24 -11.22
CA ARG A 50 -1.94 10.50 -11.42
C ARG A 50 -1.20 10.96 -12.69
N ASN A 51 -1.94 11.29 -13.74
CA ASN A 51 -1.39 11.75 -15.01
C ASN A 51 -0.76 13.15 -14.90
N ASP A 52 -1.35 14.03 -14.09
CA ASP A 52 -0.75 15.34 -13.79
C ASP A 52 0.67 15.18 -13.21
N LEU A 53 0.84 14.28 -12.24
CA LEU A 53 2.13 13.99 -11.66
C LEU A 53 3.09 13.35 -12.66
N TYR A 54 2.60 12.42 -13.49
CA TYR A 54 3.42 11.74 -14.49
C TYR A 54 4.02 12.71 -15.53
N LEU A 55 3.20 13.63 -16.04
CA LEU A 55 3.59 14.52 -17.14
C LEU A 55 4.40 15.75 -16.66
N ASN A 56 4.30 16.13 -15.39
CA ASN A 56 4.80 17.41 -14.92
C ASN A 56 5.92 17.33 -13.87
N THR A 57 6.52 16.14 -13.69
CA THR A 57 7.63 15.94 -12.75
C THR A 57 8.95 15.59 -13.41
N TYR A 58 10.02 15.75 -12.66
CA TYR A 58 11.37 15.33 -13.08
C TYR A 58 11.41 13.82 -13.43
N PRO A 59 12.18 13.37 -14.46
CA PRO A 59 13.12 14.15 -15.27
C PRO A 59 12.48 14.86 -16.48
N ALA A 60 11.21 14.59 -16.82
CA ALA A 60 10.57 15.15 -17.99
C ALA A 60 10.50 16.69 -17.94
N THR A 61 10.18 17.22 -16.76
CA THR A 61 10.08 18.67 -16.53
C THR A 61 10.29 19.00 -15.05
N GLN A 62 10.50 20.26 -14.73
CA GLN A 62 10.56 20.81 -13.38
C GLN A 62 9.37 21.75 -13.11
N SER A 63 8.31 21.67 -13.93
CA SER A 63 7.20 22.62 -13.91
C SER A 63 6.42 22.64 -12.60
N MET A 64 6.43 21.55 -11.81
CA MET A 64 5.79 21.48 -10.49
C MET A 64 6.68 21.99 -9.34
N PHE A 65 7.94 22.31 -9.58
CA PHE A 65 8.85 22.76 -8.52
C PHE A 65 8.66 24.25 -8.25
N THR A 66 8.64 24.61 -6.97
CA THR A 66 8.54 26.00 -6.50
C THR A 66 9.90 26.71 -6.46
N GLY A 67 10.98 25.97 -6.71
CA GLY A 67 12.37 26.47 -6.73
C GLY A 67 13.27 25.61 -7.60
N ALA A 68 14.55 25.95 -7.68
CA ALA A 68 15.53 25.20 -8.44
C ALA A 68 15.81 23.82 -7.82
N LEU A 69 16.02 22.81 -8.67
CA LEU A 69 16.41 21.46 -8.23
C LEU A 69 17.83 21.47 -7.65
N LYS A 70 17.93 21.51 -6.33
CA LYS A 70 19.17 21.44 -5.57
C LYS A 70 18.88 20.90 -4.16
N SER A 71 19.87 20.27 -3.52
CA SER A 71 19.73 19.72 -2.16
C SER A 71 18.44 18.91 -2.00
N ALA A 72 18.24 17.93 -2.88
CA ALA A 72 17.01 17.18 -2.97
C ALA A 72 17.27 15.67 -2.94
N PHE A 73 16.32 14.96 -2.36
CA PHE A 73 16.20 13.51 -2.43
C PHE A 73 15.25 13.15 -3.59
N VAL A 74 15.75 12.36 -4.54
CA VAL A 74 15.00 11.91 -5.70
C VAL A 74 14.66 10.44 -5.54
N SER A 75 13.41 10.12 -5.58
CA SER A 75 12.89 8.75 -5.47
C SER A 75 11.94 8.39 -6.60
N SER A 76 11.59 7.13 -6.69
CA SER A 76 10.69 6.59 -7.71
C SER A 76 9.56 5.80 -7.06
N THR A 77 8.38 5.80 -7.69
CA THR A 77 7.28 4.91 -7.32
C THR A 77 7.54 3.50 -7.84
N GLY A 78 6.90 2.48 -7.23
CA GLY A 78 7.09 1.08 -7.61
C GLY A 78 6.64 0.70 -9.03
N GLY A 79 5.96 1.58 -9.77
CA GLY A 79 5.57 1.35 -11.17
C GLY A 79 4.70 0.10 -11.40
N SER A 80 3.93 -0.35 -10.42
CA SER A 80 3.09 -1.57 -10.50
C SER A 80 2.09 -1.57 -11.65
N THR A 81 1.78 -0.40 -12.22
CA THR A 81 0.83 -0.22 -13.33
C THR A 81 1.49 0.26 -14.63
N GLY A 82 2.83 0.14 -14.77
CA GLY A 82 3.56 0.57 -15.97
C GLY A 82 4.76 1.46 -15.64
N VAL A 83 4.75 2.73 -16.05
CA VAL A 83 5.90 3.62 -15.90
C VAL A 83 5.99 4.17 -14.48
N ALA A 84 7.17 4.00 -13.86
CA ALA A 84 7.47 4.56 -12.56
C ALA A 84 7.49 6.11 -12.61
N ARG A 85 6.89 6.76 -11.61
CA ARG A 85 6.96 8.22 -11.47
C ARG A 85 8.10 8.60 -10.54
N THR A 86 8.72 9.70 -10.85
CA THR A 86 9.74 10.31 -9.99
C THR A 86 9.09 11.26 -8.99
N VAL A 87 9.52 11.17 -7.76
CA VAL A 87 9.14 12.04 -6.65
C VAL A 87 10.36 12.74 -6.13
N VAL A 88 10.29 14.05 -5.99
CA VAL A 88 11.40 14.88 -5.51
C VAL A 88 10.99 15.55 -4.20
N LEU A 89 11.82 15.40 -3.20
CA LEU A 89 11.71 16.04 -1.89
C LEU A 89 12.94 16.93 -1.68
N SER A 90 12.81 18.11 -1.12
CA SER A 90 13.98 18.76 -0.55
C SER A 90 14.57 17.91 0.57
N ASN A 91 15.84 18.12 0.93
CA ASN A 91 16.43 17.38 2.06
C ASN A 91 15.68 17.66 3.37
N ASP A 92 15.15 18.86 3.56
CA ASP A 92 14.35 19.19 4.74
C ASP A 92 13.00 18.43 4.74
N GLU A 93 12.31 18.37 3.59
CA GLU A 93 11.08 17.58 3.44
C GLU A 93 11.34 16.07 3.65
N TRP A 94 12.49 15.55 3.18
CA TRP A 94 12.88 14.18 3.44
C TRP A 94 13.13 13.92 4.94
N ASN A 95 13.80 14.84 5.62
CA ASN A 95 14.02 14.73 7.06
C ASN A 95 12.69 14.79 7.84
N ASP A 96 11.80 15.75 7.52
CA ASP A 96 10.47 15.85 8.13
C ASP A 96 9.67 14.56 7.96
N PHE A 97 9.73 13.96 6.76
CA PHE A 97 9.10 12.67 6.46
C PHE A 97 9.68 11.54 7.31
N CYS A 98 11.01 11.44 7.39
CA CYS A 98 11.67 10.42 8.19
C CYS A 98 11.40 10.59 9.70
N ASP A 99 11.36 11.83 10.19
CA ASP A 99 11.02 12.13 11.58
C ASP A 99 9.60 11.70 11.92
N LYS A 100 8.66 11.97 11.01
CA LYS A 100 7.26 11.57 11.19
C LYS A 100 7.09 10.04 11.19
N GLN A 101 7.79 9.36 10.29
CA GLN A 101 7.78 7.89 10.26
C GLN A 101 8.45 7.28 11.50
N ALA A 102 9.53 7.85 11.99
CA ALA A 102 10.18 7.39 13.20
C ALA A 102 9.26 7.54 14.44
N GLN A 103 8.50 8.65 14.52
CA GLN A 103 7.46 8.81 15.56
C GLN A 103 6.40 7.70 15.46
N ALA A 104 5.94 7.35 14.25
CA ALA A 104 5.00 6.26 14.04
C ALA A 104 5.60 4.90 14.47
N PHE A 105 6.86 4.66 14.14
CA PHE A 105 7.57 3.44 14.49
C PHE A 105 7.76 3.30 16.01
N ALA A 106 8.09 4.40 16.70
CA ALA A 106 8.17 4.43 18.16
C ALA A 106 6.80 4.17 18.83
N LEU A 107 5.68 4.61 18.22
CA LEU A 107 4.32 4.30 18.72
C LEU A 107 3.99 2.80 18.67
N LEU A 108 4.65 2.03 17.80
CA LEU A 108 4.59 0.56 17.77
C LEU A 108 5.51 -0.09 18.82
N GLY A 109 6.09 0.71 19.71
CA GLY A 109 6.93 0.28 20.82
C GLY A 109 8.37 -0.05 20.39
N VAL A 110 8.82 0.34 19.20
CA VAL A 110 10.21 0.14 18.77
C VAL A 110 11.12 1.15 19.45
N ASN A 111 12.21 0.66 20.04
CA ASN A 111 13.13 1.45 20.83
C ASN A 111 14.57 0.91 20.73
N GLU A 112 15.49 1.43 21.56
CA GLU A 112 16.92 1.13 21.55
C GLU A 112 17.29 -0.32 21.90
N GLU A 113 16.37 -1.08 22.51
CA GLU A 113 16.59 -2.50 22.85
C GLU A 113 16.32 -3.42 21.66
N ASP A 114 15.77 -2.91 20.56
CA ASP A 114 15.38 -3.71 19.42
C ASP A 114 16.50 -3.95 18.42
N VAL A 115 16.45 -5.12 17.81
CA VAL A 115 17.23 -5.50 16.62
C VAL A 115 16.28 -5.57 15.44
N VAL A 116 16.38 -4.58 14.54
CA VAL A 116 15.46 -4.38 13.40
C VAL A 116 16.04 -4.92 12.10
N ALA A 117 15.46 -5.96 11.53
CA ALA A 117 15.79 -6.43 10.20
C ALA A 117 15.01 -5.64 9.15
N ASN A 118 15.74 -4.87 8.34
CA ASN A 118 15.20 -4.15 7.20
C ASN A 118 15.29 -5.02 5.95
N LEU A 119 14.15 -5.54 5.54
CA LEU A 119 14.00 -6.47 4.41
C LEU A 119 13.39 -5.78 3.18
N PHE A 120 13.26 -4.46 3.15
CA PHE A 120 12.89 -3.75 1.93
C PHE A 120 14.02 -3.82 0.89
N ILE A 121 13.67 -3.75 -0.38
CA ILE A 121 14.66 -3.72 -1.47
C ILE A 121 15.47 -2.43 -1.42
N ALA A 122 16.78 -2.54 -1.43
CA ALA A 122 17.69 -1.41 -1.56
C ALA A 122 17.93 -1.08 -3.04
N GLY A 123 17.95 0.21 -3.38
CA GLY A 123 18.20 0.65 -4.76
C GLY A 123 16.92 0.97 -5.54
N HIS A 124 17.02 0.96 -6.88
CA HIS A 124 15.94 1.32 -7.80
C HIS A 124 15.30 2.69 -7.54
N MET A 125 15.99 3.56 -6.81
CA MET A 125 15.47 4.85 -6.36
C MET A 125 14.25 4.76 -5.42
N TRP A 126 13.96 3.58 -4.83
CA TRP A 126 12.87 3.48 -3.89
C TRP A 126 13.23 4.01 -2.52
N PRO A 127 12.33 4.80 -1.90
CA PRO A 127 12.63 5.43 -0.63
C PRO A 127 12.54 4.49 0.58
N SER A 128 11.89 3.32 0.45
CA SER A 128 11.52 2.47 1.59
C SER A 128 12.72 1.97 2.38
N PHE A 129 13.76 1.44 1.73
CA PHE A 129 14.95 0.93 2.42
C PHE A 129 15.69 2.04 3.19
N LEU A 130 15.90 3.19 2.55
CA LEU A 130 16.53 4.35 3.18
C LEU A 130 15.63 4.97 4.27
N GLY A 131 14.33 5.03 4.04
CA GLY A 131 13.36 5.49 5.03
C GLY A 131 13.39 4.64 6.31
N VAL A 132 13.43 3.30 6.17
CA VAL A 132 13.58 2.41 7.33
C VAL A 132 14.93 2.60 8.02
N HIS A 133 16.02 2.75 7.27
CA HIS A 133 17.33 3.08 7.84
C HIS A 133 17.25 4.33 8.72
N GLU A 134 16.66 5.39 8.19
CA GLU A 134 16.51 6.66 8.92
C GLU A 134 15.57 6.54 10.14
N MET A 135 14.52 5.73 10.06
CA MET A 135 13.63 5.45 11.19
C MET A 135 14.37 4.72 12.32
N VAL A 136 15.07 3.62 11.98
CA VAL A 136 15.82 2.81 12.96
C VAL A 136 16.89 3.64 13.66
N LYS A 137 17.61 4.49 12.91
CA LYS A 137 18.58 5.43 13.46
C LYS A 137 17.96 6.41 14.45
N ARG A 138 16.75 6.94 14.15
CA ARG A 138 16.06 7.92 15.00
C ARG A 138 15.48 7.34 16.29
N VAL A 139 15.15 6.04 16.28
CA VAL A 139 14.71 5.32 17.50
C VAL A 139 15.87 4.67 18.26
N ASN A 140 17.12 4.86 17.81
CA ASN A 140 18.36 4.30 18.37
C ASN A 140 18.41 2.76 18.43
N ALA A 141 17.63 2.05 17.62
CA ALA A 141 17.64 0.59 17.56
C ALA A 141 18.83 0.05 16.77
N VAL A 142 19.17 -1.23 16.98
CA VAL A 142 20.17 -1.93 16.15
C VAL A 142 19.58 -2.20 14.77
N HIS A 143 20.31 -1.85 13.72
CA HIS A 143 19.88 -1.99 12.32
C HIS A 143 20.58 -3.16 11.62
N LEU A 144 19.80 -4.12 11.12
CA LEU A 144 20.26 -5.16 10.21
C LEU A 144 19.79 -4.83 8.77
N PRO A 145 20.63 -4.21 7.93
CA PRO A 145 20.25 -3.79 6.57
C PRO A 145 20.39 -4.97 5.59
N ILE A 146 19.54 -5.99 5.74
CA ILE A 146 19.63 -7.25 4.98
C ILE A 146 19.24 -7.03 3.53
N SER A 147 18.13 -6.30 3.29
CA SER A 147 17.53 -6.09 1.97
C SER A 147 16.94 -7.37 1.33
N SER A 148 15.98 -7.18 0.41
CA SER A 148 15.41 -8.28 -0.40
C SER A 148 16.07 -8.40 -1.79
N ASN A 149 17.29 -7.87 -1.97
CA ASN A 149 18.05 -8.02 -3.22
C ASN A 149 18.82 -9.34 -3.30
N ILE A 150 18.66 -10.20 -2.31
CA ILE A 150 19.28 -11.53 -2.20
C ILE A 150 18.20 -12.63 -2.19
N ALA A 151 18.61 -13.87 -2.39
CA ALA A 151 17.66 -14.99 -2.40
C ALA A 151 16.89 -15.08 -1.07
N PRO A 152 15.57 -15.35 -1.11
CA PRO A 152 14.75 -15.44 0.09
C PRO A 152 15.24 -16.45 1.14
N ASP A 153 15.80 -17.58 0.72
CA ASP A 153 16.42 -18.55 1.62
C ASP A 153 17.60 -17.96 2.39
N GLU A 154 18.37 -17.08 1.75
CA GLU A 154 19.48 -16.38 2.40
C GLU A 154 18.98 -15.33 3.39
N ILE A 155 17.87 -14.61 3.08
CA ILE A 155 17.20 -13.72 4.01
C ILE A 155 16.76 -14.49 5.25
N TYR A 156 16.09 -15.63 5.04
CA TYR A 156 15.64 -16.52 6.10
C TYR A 156 16.81 -16.98 6.98
N ARG A 157 17.92 -17.44 6.36
CA ARG A 157 19.14 -17.84 7.05
C ARG A 157 19.74 -16.72 7.89
N LEU A 158 19.81 -15.51 7.37
CA LEU A 158 20.31 -14.32 8.09
C LEU A 158 19.41 -13.96 9.26
N CYS A 159 18.08 -14.00 9.09
CA CYS A 159 17.14 -13.76 10.18
C CYS A 159 17.27 -14.83 11.30
N LYS A 160 17.49 -16.10 10.95
CA LYS A 160 17.80 -17.15 11.95
C LYS A 160 19.11 -16.88 12.71
N LEU A 161 20.13 -16.41 11.99
CA LEU A 161 21.46 -16.14 12.57
C LEU A 161 21.44 -14.92 13.53
N TYR A 162 20.85 -13.79 13.07
CA TYR A 162 20.89 -12.52 13.81
C TYR A 162 19.73 -12.32 14.77
N ARG A 163 18.69 -13.15 14.71
CA ARG A 163 17.53 -13.19 15.62
C ARG A 163 16.91 -11.81 15.85
N PRO A 164 16.41 -11.11 14.81
CA PRO A 164 15.79 -9.81 14.98
C PRO A 164 14.57 -9.87 15.90
N THR A 165 14.37 -8.82 16.69
CA THR A 165 13.17 -8.63 17.51
C THR A 165 12.05 -7.96 16.72
N VAL A 166 12.41 -7.26 15.64
CA VAL A 166 11.51 -6.57 14.72
C VAL A 166 11.92 -6.86 13.28
N MET A 167 10.97 -7.19 12.42
CA MET A 167 11.20 -7.30 10.99
C MET A 167 10.34 -6.29 10.24
N VAL A 168 10.91 -5.65 9.20
CA VAL A 168 10.21 -4.65 8.40
C VAL A 168 10.32 -4.99 6.91
N SER A 169 9.18 -5.16 6.21
CA SER A 169 9.13 -5.50 4.78
C SER A 169 7.74 -5.32 4.17
N LEU A 170 7.61 -5.83 2.92
CA LEU A 170 6.33 -6.08 2.27
C LEU A 170 5.64 -7.31 2.89
N PRO A 171 4.29 -7.36 2.93
CA PRO A 171 3.52 -8.56 3.30
C PRO A 171 3.96 -9.84 2.60
N THR A 172 4.18 -9.77 1.29
CA THR A 172 4.60 -10.90 0.45
C THR A 172 5.88 -11.57 0.95
N MET A 173 6.84 -10.78 1.47
CA MET A 173 8.09 -11.32 2.04
C MET A 173 7.81 -12.09 3.33
N PHE A 174 6.92 -11.60 4.18
CA PHE A 174 6.59 -12.29 5.44
C PHE A 174 5.83 -13.59 5.21
N VAL A 175 4.92 -13.64 4.23
CA VAL A 175 4.27 -14.89 3.80
C VAL A 175 5.32 -15.89 3.34
N PHE A 176 6.29 -15.46 2.50
CA PHE A 176 7.37 -16.33 2.05
C PHE A 176 8.24 -16.85 3.19
N LEU A 177 8.63 -15.99 4.13
CA LEU A 177 9.40 -16.41 5.31
C LEU A 177 8.60 -17.38 6.21
N ALA A 178 7.26 -17.18 6.31
CA ALA A 178 6.38 -18.08 7.05
C ALA A 178 6.30 -19.46 6.40
N ASP A 179 6.25 -19.53 5.06
CA ASP A 179 6.27 -20.81 4.32
C ASP A 179 7.59 -21.56 4.53
N LEU A 180 8.73 -20.86 4.51
CA LEU A 180 10.03 -21.46 4.84
C LEU A 180 10.09 -21.93 6.29
N ALA A 181 9.59 -21.15 7.23
CA ALA A 181 9.56 -21.49 8.64
C ALA A 181 8.64 -22.72 8.91
N LYS A 182 7.48 -22.78 8.22
CA LYS A 182 6.59 -23.96 8.22
C LYS A 182 7.34 -25.21 7.77
N LYS A 183 8.03 -25.15 6.63
CA LYS A 183 8.79 -26.25 6.06
C LYS A 183 9.94 -26.73 6.96
N ASP A 184 10.63 -25.79 7.61
CA ASP A 184 11.79 -26.02 8.48
C ASP A 184 11.38 -26.33 9.94
N ASN A 185 10.07 -26.28 10.24
CA ASN A 185 9.51 -26.38 11.59
C ASN A 185 10.23 -25.47 12.60
N TYR A 186 10.52 -24.24 12.18
CA TYR A 186 11.29 -23.27 12.95
C TYR A 186 10.43 -22.09 13.37
N VAL A 187 10.58 -21.64 14.62
CA VAL A 187 9.93 -20.44 15.17
C VAL A 187 11.00 -19.43 15.52
N PHE A 188 10.78 -18.17 15.15
CA PHE A 188 11.68 -17.06 15.47
C PHE A 188 11.48 -16.63 16.93
N GLU A 189 12.22 -17.29 17.83
CA GLU A 189 12.22 -16.90 19.24
C GLU A 189 12.70 -15.46 19.43
N GLY A 190 11.93 -14.65 20.17
CA GLY A 190 12.23 -13.23 20.39
C GLY A 190 11.65 -12.27 19.35
N LEU A 191 11.16 -12.74 18.20
CA LEU A 191 10.46 -11.89 17.24
C LEU A 191 9.14 -11.39 17.85
N ARG A 192 9.09 -10.10 18.17
CA ARG A 192 7.94 -9.49 18.85
C ARG A 192 7.02 -8.71 17.92
N LEU A 193 7.58 -8.13 16.84
CA LEU A 193 6.85 -7.26 15.92
C LEU A 193 7.25 -7.52 14.47
N ILE A 194 6.26 -7.65 13.62
CA ILE A 194 6.37 -7.46 12.17
C ILE A 194 5.68 -6.15 11.82
N ALA A 195 6.43 -5.25 11.17
CA ALA A 195 5.90 -4.00 10.66
C ALA A 195 5.93 -4.01 9.13
N TYR A 196 4.76 -3.98 8.48
CA TYR A 196 4.65 -4.07 7.03
C TYR A 196 4.23 -2.75 6.39
N ALA A 197 4.62 -2.52 5.14
CA ALA A 197 4.14 -1.40 4.33
C ALA A 197 4.12 -1.75 2.84
N GLY A 198 3.49 -0.88 2.05
CA GLY A 198 3.49 -0.94 0.57
C GLY A 198 2.46 -1.89 -0.04
N GLU A 199 1.88 -2.78 0.75
CA GLU A 199 0.77 -3.66 0.41
C GLU A 199 -0.14 -3.80 1.63
N GLN A 200 -1.38 -4.21 1.42
CA GLN A 200 -2.27 -4.59 2.53
C GLN A 200 -2.07 -6.07 2.84
N LEU A 201 -1.87 -6.40 4.10
CA LEU A 201 -1.84 -7.78 4.59
C LEU A 201 -3.29 -8.23 4.80
N SER A 202 -3.69 -9.39 4.24
CA SER A 202 -5.02 -9.95 4.53
C SER A 202 -5.08 -10.54 5.95
N ARG A 203 -6.28 -10.75 6.49
CA ARG A 203 -6.44 -11.34 7.84
C ARG A 203 -5.86 -12.75 7.91
N GLU A 204 -6.02 -13.49 6.84
CA GLU A 204 -5.58 -14.86 6.71
C GLU A 204 -4.06 -14.92 6.58
N ALA A 205 -3.47 -14.04 5.75
CA ALA A 205 -2.01 -13.90 5.66
C ALA A 205 -1.42 -13.46 7.01
N GLU A 206 -2.10 -12.57 7.76
CA GLU A 206 -1.70 -12.22 9.12
C GLU A 206 -1.71 -13.45 10.04
N ALA A 207 -2.76 -14.26 10.00
CA ALA A 207 -2.88 -15.48 10.80
C ALA A 207 -1.79 -16.50 10.44
N HIS A 208 -1.50 -16.69 9.14
CA HIS A 208 -0.45 -17.57 8.64
C HIS A 208 0.94 -17.10 9.12
N VAL A 209 1.27 -15.84 8.92
CA VAL A 209 2.54 -15.25 9.36
C VAL A 209 2.69 -15.37 10.89
N ARG A 210 1.64 -15.09 11.64
CA ARG A 210 1.63 -15.21 13.10
C ARG A 210 1.89 -16.64 13.56
N LYS A 211 1.22 -17.60 12.94
CA LYS A 211 1.33 -19.04 13.27
C LYS A 211 2.77 -19.57 13.06
N TYR A 212 3.35 -19.29 11.90
CA TYR A 212 4.60 -19.94 11.50
C TYR A 212 5.87 -19.16 11.85
N LEU A 213 5.82 -17.83 11.92
CA LEU A 213 6.95 -17.04 12.43
C LEU A 213 6.94 -16.90 13.96
N GLY A 214 5.82 -17.20 14.63
CA GLY A 214 5.69 -17.10 16.10
C GLY A 214 5.65 -15.65 16.60
N VAL A 215 5.37 -14.68 15.72
CA VAL A 215 5.38 -13.26 16.07
C VAL A 215 4.18 -12.87 16.94
N LYS A 216 4.42 -12.01 17.93
CA LYS A 216 3.39 -11.54 18.87
C LYS A 216 2.50 -10.49 18.23
N GLU A 217 3.08 -9.52 17.54
CA GLU A 217 2.36 -8.40 16.94
C GLU A 217 2.68 -8.22 15.46
N ILE A 218 1.64 -7.93 14.68
CA ILE A 218 1.75 -7.57 13.27
C ILE A 218 1.01 -6.25 13.08
N LYS A 219 1.71 -5.25 12.58
CA LYS A 219 1.17 -3.90 12.40
C LYS A 219 1.61 -3.32 11.06
N ALA A 220 0.79 -2.46 10.49
CA ALA A 220 1.25 -1.63 9.39
C ALA A 220 2.26 -0.60 9.91
N LEU A 221 3.42 -0.52 9.26
CA LEU A 221 4.43 0.49 9.56
C LEU A 221 3.88 1.89 9.33
N ALA A 222 3.25 2.06 8.18
CA ALA A 222 2.51 3.26 7.80
C ALA A 222 1.62 2.97 6.59
N TYR A 223 0.51 3.69 6.45
CA TYR A 223 -0.14 3.90 5.16
C TYR A 223 0.55 5.09 4.49
N SER A 224 1.29 4.82 3.43
CA SER A 224 2.15 5.82 2.77
C SER A 224 2.25 5.57 1.27
N SER A 225 2.55 6.63 0.53
CA SER A 225 2.96 6.54 -0.87
C SER A 225 4.20 7.41 -1.11
N ALA A 226 4.93 7.12 -2.19
CA ALA A 226 6.07 7.96 -2.56
C ALA A 226 5.61 9.40 -2.85
N ASP A 227 4.45 9.57 -3.51
CA ASP A 227 3.92 10.88 -3.90
C ASP A 227 3.50 11.73 -2.68
N CYS A 228 2.78 11.12 -1.72
CA CYS A 228 2.16 11.85 -0.60
C CYS A 228 2.94 11.75 0.72
N GLY A 229 3.90 10.83 0.82
CA GLY A 229 4.54 10.53 2.08
C GLY A 229 3.64 9.72 3.02
N ILE A 230 3.79 9.91 4.33
CA ILE A 230 2.97 9.24 5.35
C ILE A 230 1.56 9.85 5.39
N MET A 231 0.55 9.03 5.18
CA MET A 231 -0.87 9.40 5.19
C MET A 231 -1.63 8.78 6.36
N GLY A 232 -1.06 7.74 6.97
CA GLY A 232 -1.65 7.09 8.12
C GLY A 232 -0.61 6.33 8.94
N TYR A 233 -0.83 6.25 10.25
CA TYR A 233 -0.03 5.47 11.19
C TYR A 233 -0.92 4.67 12.11
N GLN A 234 -0.40 3.56 12.63
CA GLN A 234 -1.11 2.74 13.61
C GLN A 234 -0.64 3.01 15.03
N CYS A 235 -1.55 2.86 15.96
CA CYS A 235 -1.25 2.69 17.38
C CYS A 235 -1.57 1.25 17.81
N PRO A 236 -1.21 0.80 19.02
CA PRO A 236 -1.55 -0.54 19.49
C PRO A 236 -3.05 -0.87 19.45
N HIS A 237 -3.93 0.14 19.55
CA HIS A 237 -5.40 -0.01 19.54
C HIS A 237 -6.03 0.01 18.15
N CYS A 238 -5.29 0.36 17.11
CA CYS A 238 -5.80 0.30 15.74
C CYS A 238 -6.11 -1.15 15.34
N GLY A 239 -7.32 -1.34 14.83
CA GLY A 239 -7.74 -2.59 14.23
C GLY A 239 -7.16 -2.78 12.83
N PHE A 240 -7.56 -3.88 12.20
CA PHE A 240 -7.16 -4.20 10.84
C PHE A 240 -7.61 -3.12 9.85
N GLY A 241 -6.65 -2.61 9.06
CA GLY A 241 -6.89 -1.55 8.07
C GLY A 241 -7.23 -0.18 8.64
N GLU A 242 -7.14 0.01 9.95
CA GLU A 242 -7.38 1.30 10.62
C GLU A 242 -6.08 2.06 10.84
N TYR A 243 -6.15 3.38 10.65
CA TYR A 243 -5.01 4.28 10.77
C TYR A 243 -5.44 5.61 11.36
N HIS A 244 -4.59 6.22 12.17
CA HIS A 244 -4.68 7.64 12.50
C HIS A 244 -4.15 8.49 11.35
N LEU A 245 -4.84 9.58 11.02
CA LEU A 245 -4.36 10.58 10.09
C LEU A 245 -3.29 11.45 10.78
N PRO A 246 -2.07 11.58 10.24
CA PRO A 246 -1.11 12.56 10.75
C PRO A 246 -1.55 13.97 10.34
N SER A 247 -2.46 14.58 11.12
CA SER A 247 -3.17 15.82 10.76
C SER A 247 -2.27 17.06 10.65
N ASP A 248 -1.07 17.01 11.20
CA ASP A 248 -0.03 18.03 10.98
C ASP A 248 0.79 17.83 9.70
N PHE A 249 0.55 16.72 8.99
CA PHE A 249 1.22 16.35 7.75
C PHE A 249 0.29 16.32 6.55
N GLN A 250 -0.96 15.92 6.76
CA GLN A 250 -1.94 15.69 5.71
C GLN A 250 -3.27 16.38 6.01
N LEU A 251 -3.85 16.99 5.00
CA LEU A 251 -5.28 17.22 4.92
C LEU A 251 -5.86 16.13 4.02
N MET A 252 -6.66 15.25 4.60
CA MET A 252 -7.37 14.19 3.88
C MET A 252 -8.83 14.54 3.73
N GLU A 253 -9.32 14.45 2.50
CA GLU A 253 -10.72 14.53 2.14
C GLU A 253 -11.16 13.14 1.68
N ILE A 254 -12.41 12.75 1.98
CA ILE A 254 -13.03 11.55 1.40
C ILE A 254 -14.21 12.03 0.56
N VAL A 255 -14.20 11.66 -0.71
CA VAL A 255 -15.16 12.14 -1.69
C VAL A 255 -15.89 11.00 -2.39
N ASN A 256 -17.10 11.28 -2.88
CA ASN A 256 -17.77 10.35 -3.78
C ASN A 256 -16.94 10.22 -5.08
N PRO A 257 -16.58 9.03 -5.54
CA PRO A 257 -15.68 8.84 -6.68
C PRO A 257 -16.26 9.35 -8.01
N ASP A 258 -17.60 9.40 -8.15
CA ASP A 258 -18.29 9.81 -9.39
C ASP A 258 -18.56 11.31 -9.43
N THR A 259 -19.03 11.88 -8.30
CA THR A 259 -19.42 13.31 -8.25
C THR A 259 -18.31 14.22 -7.72
N LEU A 260 -17.27 13.65 -7.10
CA LEU A 260 -16.17 14.33 -6.41
C LEU A 260 -16.63 15.26 -5.26
N ALA A 261 -17.88 15.13 -4.85
CA ALA A 261 -18.41 15.85 -3.70
C ALA A 261 -17.94 15.21 -2.38
N PRO A 262 -17.66 16.01 -1.34
CA PRO A 262 -17.37 15.49 -0.01
C PRO A 262 -18.51 14.61 0.50
N ILE A 263 -18.17 13.53 1.23
CA ILE A 263 -19.15 12.62 1.85
C ILE A 263 -19.06 12.70 3.38
N ALA A 264 -20.08 12.19 4.05
CA ALA A 264 -20.14 12.18 5.51
C ALA A 264 -19.18 11.11 6.10
N ASP A 265 -18.72 11.36 7.33
CA ASP A 265 -17.93 10.38 8.09
C ASP A 265 -18.72 9.07 8.24
N GLY A 266 -18.00 7.93 8.16
CA GLY A 266 -18.59 6.60 8.14
C GLY A 266 -18.96 6.08 6.75
N GLN A 267 -19.09 6.93 5.74
CA GLN A 267 -19.30 6.52 4.35
C GLN A 267 -17.97 6.24 3.66
N VAL A 268 -17.95 5.24 2.77
CA VAL A 268 -16.77 4.89 1.97
C VAL A 268 -16.70 5.74 0.72
N GLY A 269 -15.56 6.36 0.47
CA GLY A 269 -15.28 7.16 -0.73
C GLY A 269 -13.80 7.18 -1.08
N GLU A 270 -13.46 7.89 -2.16
CA GLU A 270 -12.09 8.03 -2.64
C GLU A 270 -11.30 9.02 -1.78
N ILE A 271 -10.08 8.66 -1.44
CA ILE A 271 -9.15 9.50 -0.70
C ILE A 271 -8.57 10.57 -1.62
N VAL A 272 -8.67 11.80 -1.19
CA VAL A 272 -8.00 12.97 -1.77
C VAL A 272 -7.06 13.58 -0.74
N ILE A 273 -5.79 13.74 -1.08
CA ILE A 273 -4.73 14.17 -0.16
C ILE A 273 -4.16 15.52 -0.58
N THR A 274 -4.02 16.40 0.41
CA THR A 274 -3.14 17.58 0.33
C THR A 274 -2.03 17.43 1.38
N ASN A 275 -0.78 17.39 0.93
CA ASN A 275 0.35 17.30 1.86
C ASN A 275 0.69 18.69 2.39
N LEU A 276 0.69 18.85 3.72
CA LEU A 276 0.88 20.13 4.41
C LEU A 276 2.36 20.50 4.65
N ARG A 277 3.30 19.64 4.24
CA ARG A 277 4.74 19.79 4.43
C ARG A 277 5.52 19.89 3.13
N ARG A 278 4.91 19.52 2.01
CA ARG A 278 5.55 19.55 0.70
C ARG A 278 5.44 20.93 0.08
N GLU A 279 6.52 21.68 0.16
CA GLU A 279 6.66 23.04 -0.37
C GLU A 279 7.43 23.07 -1.68
N PHE A 280 8.39 22.16 -1.87
CA PHE A 280 9.24 22.09 -3.06
C PHE A 280 8.52 21.51 -4.28
N GLN A 281 7.86 20.37 -4.10
CA GLN A 281 6.95 19.77 -5.08
C GLN A 281 5.57 19.59 -4.40
N PRO A 282 4.74 20.62 -4.37
CA PRO A 282 3.46 20.58 -3.68
C PRO A 282 2.53 19.48 -4.21
N ILE A 283 1.82 18.84 -3.30
CA ILE A 283 0.76 17.87 -3.61
C ILE A 283 -0.54 18.43 -3.03
N ILE A 284 -1.44 18.86 -3.91
CA ILE A 284 -2.69 19.55 -3.54
C ILE A 284 -3.86 18.80 -4.13
N ARG A 285 -4.79 18.35 -3.26
CA ARG A 285 -6.00 17.64 -3.62
C ARG A 285 -5.74 16.49 -4.63
N TYR A 286 -4.76 15.66 -4.33
CA TYR A 286 -4.38 14.54 -5.18
C TYR A 286 -5.28 13.34 -4.95
N ARG A 287 -5.92 12.85 -6.02
CA ARG A 287 -6.68 11.60 -6.04
C ARG A 287 -5.71 10.43 -6.07
N ILE A 288 -5.55 9.76 -4.93
CA ILE A 288 -4.56 8.67 -4.82
C ILE A 288 -5.08 7.35 -5.40
N GLY A 289 -6.42 7.22 -5.52
CA GLY A 289 -7.08 6.03 -6.03
C GLY A 289 -7.33 4.96 -4.97
N ASP A 290 -7.17 5.27 -3.68
CA ASP A 290 -7.54 4.38 -2.58
C ASP A 290 -8.88 4.81 -2.00
N MET A 291 -9.64 3.84 -1.49
CA MET A 291 -10.94 4.06 -0.85
C MET A 291 -10.83 3.96 0.66
N ALA A 292 -11.54 4.80 1.38
CA ALA A 292 -11.57 4.78 2.84
C ALA A 292 -12.87 5.38 3.41
N SER A 293 -13.04 5.22 4.72
CA SER A 293 -14.04 5.95 5.51
C SER A 293 -13.42 6.50 6.78
N PHE A 294 -13.78 7.73 7.18
CA PHE A 294 -13.44 8.20 8.52
C PHE A 294 -14.26 7.48 9.57
N SER A 295 -13.63 7.16 10.70
CA SER A 295 -14.34 6.61 11.86
C SER A 295 -15.21 7.69 12.52
N THR A 296 -16.42 7.31 12.91
CA THR A 296 -17.32 8.15 13.73
C THR A 296 -16.97 8.11 15.22
N THR A 297 -16.05 7.23 15.63
CA THR A 297 -15.62 7.06 17.03
C THR A 297 -14.15 7.39 17.21
N ARG A 298 -13.77 7.83 18.41
CA ARG A 298 -12.38 8.09 18.75
C ARG A 298 -11.66 6.79 19.12
N CYS A 299 -10.35 6.74 18.83
CA CYS A 299 -9.52 5.62 19.23
C CYS A 299 -9.33 5.60 20.76
N ALA A 300 -9.30 4.41 21.34
CA ALA A 300 -9.06 4.19 22.76
C ALA A 300 -7.64 4.60 23.22
N CYS A 301 -6.70 4.84 22.31
CA CYS A 301 -5.35 5.30 22.64
C CYS A 301 -5.32 6.75 23.13
N GLY A 302 -6.41 7.53 22.98
CA GLY A 302 -6.49 8.93 23.38
C GLY A 302 -5.82 9.92 22.41
N ASP A 303 -5.21 9.46 21.32
CA ASP A 303 -4.67 10.35 20.28
C ASP A 303 -5.83 11.14 19.62
N PRO A 304 -5.79 12.48 19.60
CA PRO A 304 -6.85 13.30 19.03
C PRO A 304 -6.92 13.26 17.48
N ASN A 305 -5.91 12.70 16.83
CA ASN A 305 -5.90 12.59 15.38
C ASN A 305 -7.04 11.69 14.86
N PRO A 306 -7.75 12.09 13.79
CA PRO A 306 -8.84 11.29 13.24
C PRO A 306 -8.39 9.88 12.86
N VAL A 307 -9.28 8.91 13.02
CA VAL A 307 -9.07 7.54 12.54
C VAL A 307 -9.83 7.33 11.25
N PHE A 308 -9.22 6.63 10.31
CA PHE A 308 -9.86 6.18 9.09
C PHE A 308 -9.56 4.70 8.84
N ARG A 309 -10.44 4.06 8.06
CA ARG A 309 -10.27 2.66 7.65
C ARG A 309 -10.16 2.58 6.13
N LEU A 310 -9.13 1.91 5.64
CA LEU A 310 -8.99 1.60 4.21
C LEU A 310 -10.04 0.57 3.79
N ALA A 311 -10.58 0.76 2.58
CA ALA A 311 -11.62 -0.07 1.98
C ALA A 311 -11.21 -0.60 0.58
N GLY A 312 -9.90 -0.67 0.30
CA GLY A 312 -9.35 -1.13 -0.98
C GLY A 312 -9.01 0.02 -1.94
N ARG A 313 -8.97 -0.28 -3.23
CA ARG A 313 -8.65 0.72 -4.27
C ARG A 313 -9.84 1.00 -5.17
N ALA A 314 -9.98 2.24 -5.60
CA ALA A 314 -10.89 2.59 -6.66
C ALA A 314 -10.46 1.86 -7.95
N GLY A 315 -11.34 1.01 -8.52
CA GLY A 315 -11.06 0.25 -9.73
C GLY A 315 -10.31 -1.07 -9.54
N GLU A 316 -10.18 -1.60 -8.31
CA GLU A 316 -9.80 -3.00 -8.07
C GLU A 316 -10.98 -3.97 -8.27
N ASP A 317 -12.18 -3.45 -8.44
CA ASP A 317 -13.31 -4.20 -8.96
C ASP A 317 -13.18 -4.33 -10.48
N PHE A 318 -13.27 -5.54 -10.96
CA PHE A 318 -13.24 -5.83 -12.41
C PHE A 318 -14.59 -6.39 -12.86
N LYS A 319 -14.94 -6.14 -14.12
CA LYS A 319 -16.17 -6.71 -14.69
C LYS A 319 -15.96 -8.17 -15.10
N LEU A 320 -16.83 -9.03 -14.60
CA LEU A 320 -16.92 -10.43 -14.96
C LEU A 320 -18.39 -10.75 -15.32
N GLY A 321 -18.66 -11.10 -16.58
CA GLY A 321 -20.02 -11.46 -17.00
C GLY A 321 -21.10 -10.38 -16.76
N GLY A 322 -20.68 -9.10 -16.62
CA GLY A 322 -21.61 -7.99 -16.36
C GLY A 322 -21.66 -7.55 -14.89
N ALA A 323 -21.18 -8.37 -13.94
CA ALA A 323 -21.05 -8.03 -12.53
C ALA A 323 -19.71 -7.38 -12.21
N TYR A 324 -19.68 -6.49 -11.21
CA TYR A 324 -18.41 -6.00 -10.63
C TYR A 324 -17.99 -6.95 -9.52
N ILE A 325 -16.81 -7.54 -9.66
CA ILE A 325 -16.24 -8.49 -8.71
C ILE A 325 -15.01 -7.88 -8.06
N SER A 326 -14.95 -7.94 -6.74
CA SER A 326 -13.77 -7.53 -5.98
C SER A 326 -12.73 -8.65 -5.93
N ILE A 327 -11.45 -8.30 -6.07
CA ILE A 327 -10.33 -9.24 -5.88
C ILE A 327 -10.35 -9.89 -4.49
N GLY A 328 -10.91 -9.22 -3.49
CA GLY A 328 -11.05 -9.74 -2.12
C GLY A 328 -11.82 -11.05 -2.03
N VAL A 329 -12.73 -11.32 -2.98
CA VAL A 329 -13.46 -12.61 -3.03
C VAL A 329 -12.53 -13.76 -3.42
N PHE A 330 -11.58 -13.52 -4.32
CA PHE A 330 -10.53 -14.49 -4.69
C PHE A 330 -9.56 -14.70 -3.53
N GLU A 331 -9.17 -13.62 -2.84
CA GLU A 331 -8.36 -13.71 -1.62
C GLU A 331 -9.03 -14.59 -0.58
N GLN A 332 -10.32 -14.40 -0.33
CA GLN A 332 -11.08 -15.22 0.61
C GLN A 332 -11.02 -16.70 0.24
N ALA A 333 -11.33 -17.06 -1.00
CA ALA A 333 -11.36 -18.45 -1.45
C ALA A 333 -9.99 -19.14 -1.34
N VAL A 334 -8.90 -18.46 -1.69
CA VAL A 334 -7.53 -18.99 -1.54
C VAL A 334 -7.17 -19.15 -0.07
N ASN A 335 -7.51 -18.16 0.75
CA ASN A 335 -7.14 -18.09 2.15
C ASN A 335 -7.87 -19.12 3.03
N GLU A 336 -9.07 -19.55 2.64
CA GLU A 336 -9.79 -20.66 3.30
C GLU A 336 -8.98 -21.98 3.24
N HIS A 337 -7.97 -22.08 2.35
CA HIS A 337 -7.07 -23.20 2.18
C HIS A 337 -5.61 -22.88 2.58
N SER A 338 -5.39 -21.98 3.52
CA SER A 338 -4.06 -21.51 3.94
C SER A 338 -3.17 -22.58 4.58
N ASP A 339 -3.74 -23.69 5.04
CA ASP A 339 -2.96 -24.84 5.55
C ASP A 339 -2.32 -25.66 4.42
N GLU A 340 -2.84 -25.55 3.19
CA GLU A 340 -2.42 -26.33 2.01
C GLU A 340 -1.76 -25.44 0.94
N LEU A 341 -2.12 -24.15 0.89
CA LEU A 341 -1.67 -23.21 -0.13
C LEU A 341 -0.87 -22.05 0.47
N SER A 342 0.01 -21.49 -0.33
CA SER A 342 0.52 -20.14 -0.09
C SER A 342 -0.60 -19.12 -0.37
N MET A 343 -0.54 -17.98 0.32
CA MET A 343 -1.48 -16.87 0.11
C MET A 343 -1.13 -16.03 -1.12
N ASN A 344 -0.10 -16.42 -1.85
CA ASN A 344 0.33 -15.77 -3.07
C ASN A 344 -0.46 -16.32 -4.26
N PHE A 345 -1.23 -15.47 -4.91
CA PHE A 345 -1.97 -15.82 -6.12
C PHE A 345 -1.99 -14.69 -7.13
N GLN A 346 -2.31 -15.01 -8.37
CA GLN A 346 -2.53 -14.05 -9.45
C GLN A 346 -3.78 -14.45 -10.25
N LEU A 347 -4.68 -13.49 -10.43
CA LEU A 347 -5.83 -13.59 -11.33
C LEU A 347 -5.45 -13.01 -12.69
N THR A 348 -5.59 -13.79 -13.74
CA THR A 348 -5.42 -13.34 -15.13
C THR A 348 -6.76 -13.35 -15.86
N LEU A 349 -7.11 -12.21 -16.45
CA LEU A 349 -8.27 -12.04 -17.34
C LEU A 349 -7.75 -11.81 -18.76
N GLU A 350 -8.20 -12.61 -19.71
CA GLU A 350 -7.70 -12.58 -21.09
C GLU A 350 -8.83 -12.87 -22.07
N ASP A 351 -8.92 -12.10 -23.16
CA ASP A 351 -9.84 -12.38 -24.26
C ASP A 351 -9.17 -13.29 -25.28
N ILE A 352 -9.74 -14.47 -25.52
CA ILE A 352 -9.30 -15.40 -26.56
C ILE A 352 -10.43 -15.57 -27.58
N GLY A 353 -10.30 -14.89 -28.70
CA GLY A 353 -11.38 -14.74 -29.66
C GLY A 353 -12.47 -13.83 -29.11
N ASN A 354 -13.72 -14.31 -29.09
CA ASN A 354 -14.86 -13.56 -28.53
C ASN A 354 -15.26 -14.05 -27.12
N GLN A 355 -14.40 -14.79 -26.46
CA GLN A 355 -14.69 -15.38 -25.13
C GLN A 355 -13.56 -15.05 -24.15
N MET A 356 -13.93 -14.83 -22.89
CA MET A 356 -13.00 -14.53 -21.81
C MET A 356 -12.43 -15.81 -21.19
N ASN A 357 -11.12 -15.81 -20.93
CA ASN A 357 -10.49 -16.75 -20.03
C ASN A 357 -10.27 -16.10 -18.65
N VAL A 358 -10.54 -16.88 -17.61
CA VAL A 358 -10.28 -16.50 -16.21
C VAL A 358 -9.36 -17.56 -15.63
N THR A 359 -8.15 -17.16 -15.26
CA THR A 359 -7.14 -18.06 -14.69
C THR A 359 -6.72 -17.56 -13.32
N VAL A 360 -6.72 -18.44 -12.32
CA VAL A 360 -6.18 -18.18 -10.99
C VAL A 360 -4.98 -19.09 -10.77
N ASP A 361 -3.79 -18.52 -10.74
CA ASP A 361 -2.55 -19.23 -10.45
C ASP A 361 -2.19 -18.99 -8.97
N ILE A 362 -1.91 -20.07 -8.21
CA ILE A 362 -1.68 -20.04 -6.77
C ILE A 362 -0.37 -20.76 -6.45
N GLU A 363 0.47 -20.18 -5.61
CA GLU A 363 1.68 -20.87 -5.13
C GLU A 363 1.34 -21.93 -4.07
N CYS A 364 1.99 -23.08 -4.18
CA CYS A 364 1.88 -24.22 -3.27
C CYS A 364 3.27 -24.78 -2.98
N ASP A 365 3.54 -25.16 -1.74
CA ASP A 365 4.82 -25.71 -1.32
C ASP A 365 5.02 -27.19 -1.72
N ASP A 366 3.93 -27.95 -1.77
CA ASP A 366 3.93 -29.38 -2.17
C ASP A 366 2.65 -29.68 -2.97
N ILE A 367 2.76 -29.54 -4.28
CA ILE A 367 1.62 -29.75 -5.20
C ILE A 367 1.15 -31.19 -5.18
N ASP A 368 2.09 -32.15 -5.06
CA ASP A 368 1.77 -33.58 -5.11
C ASP A 368 1.00 -34.04 -3.87
N SER A 369 1.23 -33.42 -2.72
CA SER A 369 0.51 -33.70 -1.48
C SER A 369 -0.91 -33.13 -1.43
N HIS A 370 -1.24 -32.18 -2.32
CA HIS A 370 -2.53 -31.46 -2.33
C HIS A 370 -3.25 -31.57 -3.69
N PRO A 371 -3.48 -32.78 -4.21
CA PRO A 371 -3.98 -32.96 -5.59
C PRO A 371 -5.40 -32.41 -5.84
N THR A 372 -6.17 -32.18 -4.80
CA THR A 372 -7.58 -31.75 -4.90
C THR A 372 -7.84 -30.28 -4.50
N VAL A 373 -6.82 -29.60 -3.94
CA VAL A 373 -7.02 -28.24 -3.38
C VAL A 373 -7.35 -27.21 -4.45
N ALA A 374 -6.78 -27.31 -5.66
CA ALA A 374 -7.14 -26.44 -6.78
C ALA A 374 -8.62 -26.57 -7.16
N GLN A 375 -9.17 -27.81 -7.11
CA GLN A 375 -10.58 -28.05 -7.36
C GLN A 375 -11.46 -27.51 -6.24
N ALA A 376 -11.01 -27.59 -4.99
CA ALA A 376 -11.73 -27.05 -3.83
C ALA A 376 -11.81 -25.51 -3.92
N VAL A 377 -10.68 -24.83 -4.20
CA VAL A 377 -10.66 -23.37 -4.43
C VAL A 377 -11.55 -22.98 -5.61
N ARG A 378 -11.50 -23.72 -6.71
CA ARG A 378 -12.36 -23.49 -7.86
C ARG A 378 -13.85 -23.59 -7.50
N ALA A 379 -14.26 -24.66 -6.82
CA ALA A 379 -15.63 -24.85 -6.37
C ALA A 379 -16.08 -23.72 -5.43
N ARG A 380 -15.20 -23.30 -4.53
CA ARG A 380 -15.47 -22.18 -3.62
C ARG A 380 -15.63 -20.86 -4.36
N LEU A 381 -14.81 -20.58 -5.37
CA LEU A 381 -14.96 -19.41 -6.22
C LEU A 381 -16.26 -19.43 -7.03
N GLU A 382 -16.66 -20.58 -7.55
CA GLU A 382 -17.95 -20.74 -8.27
C GLU A 382 -19.16 -20.55 -7.34
N GLU A 383 -19.02 -20.86 -6.05
CA GLU A 383 -20.05 -20.60 -5.03
C GLU A 383 -20.12 -19.10 -4.68
N LEU A 384 -18.96 -18.45 -4.46
CA LEU A 384 -18.87 -17.03 -4.08
C LEU A 384 -19.17 -16.08 -5.25
N ILE A 385 -18.91 -16.53 -6.48
CA ILE A 385 -19.08 -15.78 -7.72
C ILE A 385 -19.89 -16.64 -8.70
N PRO A 386 -21.23 -16.67 -8.57
CA PRO A 386 -22.09 -17.48 -9.43
C PRO A 386 -21.92 -17.20 -10.92
N GLU A 387 -21.48 -15.99 -11.29
CA GLU A 387 -21.18 -15.58 -12.64
C GLU A 387 -20.08 -16.42 -13.29
N LEU A 388 -19.14 -16.98 -12.54
CA LEU A 388 -18.13 -17.90 -13.06
C LEU A 388 -18.76 -19.16 -13.65
N LYS A 389 -19.70 -19.76 -12.93
CA LYS A 389 -20.42 -20.96 -13.38
C LYS A 389 -21.41 -20.66 -14.51
N VAL A 390 -22.25 -19.65 -14.30
CA VAL A 390 -23.26 -19.22 -15.28
C VAL A 390 -22.58 -18.76 -16.58
N GLY A 391 -21.47 -18.05 -16.48
CA GLY A 391 -20.71 -17.57 -17.63
C GLY A 391 -20.12 -18.71 -18.48
N GLN A 392 -19.69 -19.81 -17.86
CA GLN A 392 -19.27 -21.02 -18.58
C GLN A 392 -20.45 -21.73 -19.26
N GLU A 393 -21.58 -21.91 -18.55
CA GLU A 393 -22.80 -22.53 -19.08
C GLU A 393 -23.37 -21.75 -20.29
N LEU A 394 -23.33 -20.41 -20.22
CA LEU A 394 -23.78 -19.50 -21.29
C LEU A 394 -22.72 -19.21 -22.34
N LYS A 395 -21.52 -19.81 -22.24
CA LYS A 395 -20.38 -19.65 -23.15
C LYS A 395 -19.87 -18.19 -23.27
N PHE A 396 -20.04 -17.38 -22.24
CA PHE A 396 -19.38 -16.08 -22.13
C PHE A 396 -17.90 -16.25 -21.78
N PHE A 397 -17.57 -17.28 -21.00
CA PHE A 397 -16.21 -17.69 -20.72
C PHE A 397 -15.83 -18.91 -21.54
N LYS A 398 -14.62 -18.89 -22.09
CA LYS A 398 -14.03 -20.04 -22.74
C LYS A 398 -13.58 -21.06 -21.69
N GLU A 399 -12.91 -20.57 -20.68
CA GLU A 399 -12.36 -21.37 -19.60
C GLU A 399 -12.28 -20.58 -18.29
N PHE A 400 -12.58 -21.24 -17.18
CA PHE A 400 -12.20 -20.83 -15.82
C PHE A 400 -11.30 -21.91 -15.23
N SER A 401 -10.07 -21.56 -14.88
CA SER A 401 -9.08 -22.49 -14.33
C SER A 401 -8.44 -21.99 -13.06
N VAL A 402 -8.11 -22.93 -12.16
CA VAL A 402 -7.29 -22.71 -10.98
C VAL A 402 -6.09 -23.65 -11.06
N ASN A 403 -4.89 -23.09 -11.09
CA ASN A 403 -3.64 -23.82 -11.25
C ASN A 403 -2.78 -23.66 -9.99
N LEU A 404 -2.02 -24.71 -9.67
CA LEU A 404 -1.00 -24.65 -8.62
C LEU A 404 0.38 -24.48 -9.26
N LEU A 405 1.16 -23.58 -8.69
CA LEU A 405 2.56 -23.34 -9.06
C LEU A 405 3.46 -23.57 -7.85
N PRO A 406 4.70 -24.03 -8.04
CA PRO A 406 5.66 -24.11 -6.93
C PRO A 406 5.90 -22.72 -6.30
N LEU A 407 6.30 -22.68 -5.04
CA LEU A 407 6.65 -21.43 -4.35
C LEU A 407 7.69 -20.62 -5.15
N GLY A 408 7.45 -19.33 -5.28
CA GLY A 408 8.34 -18.42 -6.00
C GLY A 408 8.13 -18.39 -7.52
N HIS A 409 7.20 -19.15 -8.10
CA HIS A 409 6.98 -19.23 -9.55
C HIS A 409 5.93 -18.26 -10.09
N LEU A 410 5.12 -17.62 -9.24
CA LEU A 410 4.26 -16.53 -9.71
C LEU A 410 5.10 -15.38 -10.27
N PRO A 411 4.67 -14.77 -11.39
CA PRO A 411 5.34 -13.60 -11.94
C PRO A 411 5.39 -12.48 -10.91
N ARG A 412 6.59 -12.10 -10.52
CA ARG A 412 6.84 -10.96 -9.66
C ARG A 412 7.38 -9.81 -10.48
N ASN A 413 6.99 -8.61 -10.13
CA ASN A 413 7.64 -7.43 -10.68
C ASN A 413 9.15 -7.56 -10.41
N PRO A 414 10.01 -7.60 -11.45
CA PRO A 414 11.43 -7.89 -11.27
C PRO A 414 12.16 -6.83 -10.42
N ILE A 415 11.53 -5.69 -10.27
CA ILE A 415 12.08 -4.56 -9.55
C ILE A 415 11.51 -4.51 -8.12
N THR A 416 10.18 -4.66 -7.93
CA THR A 416 9.53 -4.50 -6.62
C THR A 416 9.38 -5.78 -5.82
N GLY A 417 9.57 -6.94 -6.47
CA GLY A 417 9.24 -8.24 -5.89
C GLY A 417 7.73 -8.50 -5.73
N LYS A 418 6.88 -7.50 -6.03
CA LYS A 418 5.43 -7.59 -5.85
C LYS A 418 4.78 -8.48 -6.89
N ILE A 419 3.82 -9.29 -6.43
CA ILE A 419 2.90 -10.01 -7.31
C ILE A 419 1.78 -9.03 -7.69
N LYS A 420 1.53 -8.89 -9.00
CA LYS A 420 0.36 -8.16 -9.50
C LYS A 420 -0.84 -9.09 -9.38
N LYS A 421 -1.71 -8.85 -8.40
CA LYS A 421 -2.84 -9.74 -8.11
C LYS A 421 -3.85 -9.88 -9.25
N ILE A 422 -4.06 -8.81 -10.05
CA ILE A 422 -4.91 -8.83 -11.24
C ILE A 422 -4.07 -8.47 -12.46
N VAL A 423 -4.04 -9.36 -13.44
CA VAL A 423 -3.46 -9.13 -14.77
C VAL A 423 -4.62 -9.13 -15.77
N ASP A 424 -5.14 -7.95 -16.07
CA ASP A 424 -6.17 -7.76 -17.08
C ASP A 424 -5.51 -7.51 -18.44
N LYS A 425 -5.65 -8.49 -19.34
CA LYS A 425 -5.11 -8.46 -20.70
C LYS A 425 -6.22 -8.26 -21.75
N ARG A 426 -7.45 -8.00 -21.29
CA ARG A 426 -8.56 -7.75 -22.22
C ARG A 426 -8.32 -6.43 -22.94
N VAL A 427 -8.66 -6.41 -24.23
CA VAL A 427 -8.66 -5.19 -25.02
C VAL A 427 -9.94 -4.43 -24.68
N LEU A 428 -9.80 -3.33 -23.95
CA LEU A 428 -10.90 -2.41 -23.60
C LEU A 428 -11.24 -1.50 -24.78
#